data_8b216cd2a687d126a4c0a10fabc5c3b4
#
_entry.id   8b216cd2a687d126a4c0a10fabc5c3b4
#
_cell.length_a   1.000
_cell.length_b   1.000
_cell.length_c   1.000
_cell.angle_alpha   90.00
_cell.angle_beta   90.00
_cell.angle_gamma   90.00
#
_symmetry.space_group_name_H-M   'P 1'
#
loop_
_entity.id
_entity.type
_entity.pdbx_description
1 polymer ?
#
loop_
_entity_poly.entity_id
_entity_poly.type
_entity_poly.pdbx_seq_one_letter_code
_entity_poly.pdbx_strand_id
1 'polypeptide(L)'
;MTPKNNAVSATASSPVTRHTSHGNAALRVAVIGGGYAGMASATELARSGVPVTVFEAARVLGGRARRVETDGTRLDNGLHILLGAYRETLRLIEFVKDPGEPAGLLRLPLELTIHPAFRLRAAKLPAPLHLLSALLRARGLGFADRIAAARFVSWSRRNSFRLAADTNVSSLLTSRRQPDAVSRYLWNPLCVSALNTPPAQASAQVFLNVLRDSLNGSRADSDLLLPTLDFSALFPERAARYVQAHGGSVRLGVTVDAVRHKGNGFELTSDGERFTHAILAVAPHRAGALLAHYAELAPMVQMIDQFVYQPIYSVYLQYARETRLPFRMGGLETRYAQWLFDRGQLCGQDGLIGVVISASGAHQGLDHDNLARAVHAELVENFPGLGEPRWHRVIAEKRATFSCTPGLLRPDNATAVAGLYLAGDYTASDYPATIESAVRSGVRAANLVMQNA
;
A
#
# COMPACT_ATOMS: atom_id res chain seq x y z
N MET A 1 68.21 55.33 28.75
CA MET A 1 67.92 54.34 29.81
C MET A 1 67.36 53.11 29.17
N THR A 2 68.13 52.07 29.17
CA THR A 2 67.93 50.80 28.51
C THR A 2 66.92 49.91 29.23
N PRO A 3 66.08 49.14 28.56
CA PRO A 3 65.34 48.05 29.10
C PRO A 3 65.99 46.68 28.84
N LYS A 4 65.84 45.78 29.75
CA LYS A 4 66.41 44.45 29.81
C LYS A 4 65.57 43.46 29.00
N ASN A 5 66.26 42.63 28.19
CA ASN A 5 65.76 41.36 27.59
C ASN A 5 65.33 40.35 28.69
N ASN A 6 64.25 39.63 28.44
CA ASN A 6 63.99 38.32 29.04
C ASN A 6 63.53 37.36 27.92
N ALA A 7 64.40 36.39 27.65
CA ALA A 7 64.11 35.24 26.75
C ALA A 7 63.17 34.26 27.46
N VAL A 8 62.14 33.84 26.86
CA VAL A 8 61.24 32.73 27.25
C VAL A 8 61.44 31.53 26.33
N SER A 9 61.78 30.44 26.95
CA SER A 9 62.05 29.10 26.47
C SER A 9 60.94 28.55 25.66
N ALA A 10 61.27 28.03 24.47
CA ALA A 10 60.34 27.22 23.59
C ALA A 10 60.27 25.80 24.15
N THR A 11 59.07 25.40 24.64
CA THR A 11 58.74 24.03 24.95
C THR A 11 58.25 23.34 23.67
N ALA A 12 58.95 22.27 23.28
CA ALA A 12 58.58 21.40 22.18
C ALA A 12 57.25 20.69 22.45
N SER A 13 56.25 20.94 21.62
CA SER A 13 54.98 20.19 21.58
C SER A 13 55.17 18.86 20.86
N SER A 14 54.91 17.78 21.56
CA SER A 14 54.84 16.40 21.02
C SER A 14 53.83 16.28 19.88
N PRO A 15 54.07 15.44 18.87
CA PRO A 15 53.11 15.26 17.79
C PRO A 15 51.87 14.54 18.31
N VAL A 16 50.72 15.19 18.16
CA VAL A 16 49.39 14.57 18.31
C VAL A 16 49.29 13.43 17.30
N THR A 17 49.27 12.21 17.80
CA THR A 17 48.93 11.01 17.03
C THR A 17 47.55 11.20 16.41
N ARG A 18 47.53 11.38 15.10
CA ARG A 18 46.29 11.28 14.32
C ARG A 18 45.76 9.86 14.51
N HIS A 19 44.63 9.74 15.20
CA HIS A 19 43.81 8.54 15.15
C HIS A 19 43.54 8.20 13.66
N THR A 20 44.08 7.10 13.19
CA THR A 20 43.76 6.50 11.92
C THR A 20 42.25 6.27 11.88
N SER A 21 41.57 7.04 11.05
CA SER A 21 40.19 6.79 10.67
C SER A 21 40.11 5.35 10.18
N HIS A 22 39.39 4.50 10.91
CA HIS A 22 38.93 3.20 10.38
C HIS A 22 38.23 3.51 9.06
N GLY A 23 38.73 2.94 7.96
CA GLY A 23 38.16 3.16 6.64
C GLY A 23 36.68 2.83 6.66
N ASN A 24 35.85 3.85 6.58
CA ASN A 24 34.41 3.70 6.42
C ASN A 24 34.20 3.00 5.07
N ALA A 25 33.85 1.71 5.10
CA ALA A 25 33.52 0.99 3.87
C ALA A 25 32.39 1.78 3.18
N ALA A 26 32.60 2.13 1.90
CA ALA A 26 31.61 2.92 1.15
C ALA A 26 30.24 2.28 1.29
N LEU A 27 29.22 3.07 1.61
CA LEU A 27 27.85 2.63 1.84
C LEU A 27 27.34 1.88 0.59
N ARG A 28 26.91 0.63 0.78
CA ARG A 28 26.29 -0.21 -0.26
C ARG A 28 25.07 -0.90 0.34
N VAL A 29 23.90 -0.69 -0.24
CA VAL A 29 22.63 -1.16 0.30
C VAL A 29 22.02 -2.23 -0.58
N ALA A 30 21.63 -3.35 0.03
CA ALA A 30 20.79 -4.36 -0.61
C ALA A 30 19.32 -4.13 -0.23
N VAL A 31 18.42 -4.18 -1.21
CA VAL A 31 16.97 -4.19 -1.01
C VAL A 31 16.44 -5.54 -1.49
N ILE A 32 15.86 -6.32 -0.59
CA ILE A 32 15.31 -7.64 -0.89
C ILE A 32 13.80 -7.55 -1.06
N GLY A 33 13.34 -7.62 -2.31
CA GLY A 33 11.95 -7.48 -2.73
C GLY A 33 11.69 -6.24 -3.57
N GLY A 34 11.21 -6.41 -4.80
CA GLY A 34 10.90 -5.38 -5.80
C GLY A 34 9.43 -4.94 -5.78
N GLY A 35 8.74 -5.04 -4.64
CA GLY A 35 7.41 -4.49 -4.43
C GLY A 35 7.44 -2.97 -4.20
N TYR A 36 6.29 -2.35 -3.95
CA TYR A 36 6.17 -0.91 -3.74
C TYR A 36 7.08 -0.39 -2.60
N ALA A 37 7.20 -1.12 -1.49
CA ALA A 37 8.07 -0.73 -0.39
C ALA A 37 9.56 -0.76 -0.79
N GLY A 38 10.01 -1.85 -1.42
CA GLY A 38 11.41 -1.99 -1.83
C GLY A 38 11.79 -0.99 -2.91
N MET A 39 10.93 -0.77 -3.91
CA MET A 39 11.19 0.21 -4.96
C MET A 39 11.16 1.65 -4.43
N ALA A 40 10.31 1.96 -3.42
CA ALA A 40 10.34 3.24 -2.72
C ALA A 40 11.67 3.45 -1.96
N SER A 41 12.14 2.42 -1.23
CA SER A 41 13.45 2.47 -0.56
C SER A 41 14.58 2.69 -1.55
N ALA A 42 14.60 1.92 -2.64
CA ALA A 42 15.65 2.00 -3.65
C ALA A 42 15.67 3.37 -4.36
N THR A 43 14.49 3.93 -4.65
CA THR A 43 14.36 5.27 -5.24
C THR A 43 14.95 6.35 -4.35
N GLU A 44 14.63 6.34 -3.03
CA GLU A 44 15.14 7.34 -2.09
C GLU A 44 16.66 7.20 -1.88
N LEU A 45 17.17 5.98 -1.80
CA LEU A 45 18.61 5.72 -1.71
C LEU A 45 19.34 6.24 -2.97
N ALA A 46 18.85 5.87 -4.15
CA ALA A 46 19.43 6.32 -5.42
C ALA A 46 19.37 7.85 -5.58
N ARG A 47 18.24 8.48 -5.16
CA ARG A 47 18.11 9.95 -5.14
C ARG A 47 19.16 10.62 -4.26
N SER A 48 19.59 9.96 -3.20
CA SER A 48 20.61 10.44 -2.28
C SER A 48 22.05 10.04 -2.66
N GLY A 49 22.23 9.43 -3.85
CA GLY A 49 23.55 9.00 -4.35
C GLY A 49 24.09 7.74 -3.66
N VAL A 50 23.24 6.99 -2.95
CA VAL A 50 23.64 5.76 -2.25
C VAL A 50 23.58 4.58 -3.22
N PRO A 51 24.69 3.83 -3.43
CA PRO A 51 24.70 2.62 -4.23
C PRO A 51 23.73 1.57 -3.70
N VAL A 52 22.74 1.21 -4.51
CA VAL A 52 21.67 0.27 -4.12
C VAL A 52 21.53 -0.86 -5.14
N THR A 53 21.37 -2.08 -4.65
CA THR A 53 21.02 -3.26 -5.46
C THR A 53 19.69 -3.82 -4.97
N VAL A 54 18.71 -3.91 -5.87
CA VAL A 54 17.41 -4.54 -5.61
C VAL A 54 17.43 -5.98 -6.10
N PHE A 55 17.02 -6.91 -5.26
CA PHE A 55 16.83 -8.33 -5.58
C PHE A 55 15.34 -8.66 -5.57
N GLU A 56 14.82 -9.16 -6.69
CA GLU A 56 13.42 -9.58 -6.82
C GLU A 56 13.35 -11.00 -7.38
N ALA A 57 12.66 -11.88 -6.66
CA ALA A 57 12.53 -13.28 -7.04
C ALA A 57 11.65 -13.49 -8.30
N ALA A 58 10.67 -12.59 -8.51
CA ALA A 58 9.83 -12.64 -9.70
C ALA A 58 10.53 -11.97 -10.91
N ARG A 59 9.99 -12.26 -12.10
CA ARG A 59 10.42 -11.58 -13.35
C ARG A 59 9.72 -10.24 -13.58
N VAL A 60 8.74 -9.90 -12.74
CA VAL A 60 7.92 -8.69 -12.83
C VAL A 60 7.91 -7.98 -11.47
N LEU A 61 8.20 -6.68 -11.48
CA LEU A 61 8.18 -5.83 -10.31
C LEU A 61 6.75 -5.53 -9.85
N GLY A 62 6.60 -5.11 -8.59
CA GLY A 62 5.32 -4.64 -8.03
C GLY A 62 4.79 -5.50 -6.89
N GLY A 63 5.38 -6.68 -6.64
CA GLY A 63 4.99 -7.56 -5.52
C GLY A 63 3.53 -8.02 -5.62
N ARG A 64 2.71 -7.77 -4.59
CA ARG A 64 1.28 -8.11 -4.58
C ARG A 64 0.42 -7.28 -5.54
N ALA A 65 0.89 -6.11 -5.96
CA ALA A 65 0.21 -5.25 -6.94
C ALA A 65 0.81 -5.35 -8.35
N ARG A 66 1.52 -6.46 -8.66
CA ARG A 66 2.19 -6.63 -9.95
C ARG A 66 1.22 -6.93 -11.09
N ARG A 67 1.69 -6.65 -12.30
CA ARG A 67 1.07 -7.14 -13.53
C ARG A 67 1.12 -8.66 -13.63
N VAL A 68 0.06 -9.25 -14.18
CA VAL A 68 -0.04 -10.64 -14.59
C VAL A 68 -0.44 -10.67 -16.07
N GLU A 69 0.23 -11.47 -16.87
CA GLU A 69 -0.14 -11.67 -18.27
C GLU A 69 -0.89 -13.01 -18.44
N THR A 70 -2.02 -12.96 -19.12
CA THR A 70 -2.84 -14.12 -19.43
C THR A 70 -3.31 -13.99 -20.88
N ASP A 71 -2.93 -14.93 -21.73
CA ASP A 71 -3.34 -14.99 -23.13
C ASP A 71 -3.17 -13.65 -23.88
N GLY A 72 -2.02 -13.00 -23.68
CA GLY A 72 -1.68 -11.70 -24.27
C GLY A 72 -2.41 -10.49 -23.64
N THR A 73 -3.26 -10.71 -22.64
CA THR A 73 -3.95 -9.64 -21.91
C THR A 73 -3.20 -9.30 -20.62
N ARG A 74 -2.96 -8.01 -20.41
CA ARG A 74 -2.33 -7.50 -19.17
C ARG A 74 -3.41 -7.26 -18.12
N LEU A 75 -3.29 -7.97 -17.00
CA LEU A 75 -4.16 -7.88 -15.84
C LEU A 75 -3.34 -7.42 -14.64
N ASP A 76 -3.99 -6.94 -13.59
CA ASP A 76 -3.36 -6.72 -12.29
C ASP A 76 -3.62 -7.92 -11.37
N ASN A 77 -2.64 -8.30 -10.57
CA ASN A 77 -2.80 -9.34 -9.53
C ASN A 77 -3.93 -8.98 -8.55
N GLY A 78 -4.15 -7.69 -8.33
CA GLY A 78 -5.26 -7.11 -7.59
C GLY A 78 -5.62 -5.76 -8.16
N LEU A 79 -6.93 -5.52 -8.37
CA LEU A 79 -7.42 -4.21 -8.76
C LEU A 79 -7.40 -3.28 -7.54
N HIS A 80 -6.61 -2.23 -7.62
CA HIS A 80 -6.45 -1.25 -6.55
C HIS A 80 -6.95 0.12 -7.00
N ILE A 81 -7.34 0.93 -6.03
CA ILE A 81 -7.53 2.37 -6.17
C ILE A 81 -6.57 3.09 -5.24
N LEU A 82 -6.16 4.28 -5.62
CA LEU A 82 -5.42 5.18 -4.76
C LEU A 82 -6.34 6.31 -4.31
N LEU A 83 -5.99 6.92 -3.19
CA LEU A 83 -6.68 8.11 -2.68
C LEU A 83 -5.78 9.34 -2.83
N GLY A 84 -6.38 10.51 -2.95
CA GLY A 84 -5.62 11.76 -2.93
C GLY A 84 -4.79 11.95 -1.67
N ALA A 85 -5.18 11.29 -0.56
CA ALA A 85 -4.44 11.24 0.69
C ALA A 85 -3.15 10.39 0.64
N TYR A 86 -2.90 9.62 -0.41
CA TYR A 86 -1.71 8.78 -0.56
C TYR A 86 -0.50 9.62 -1.02
N ARG A 87 -0.07 10.53 -0.17
CA ARG A 87 0.88 11.61 -0.49
C ARG A 87 2.24 11.09 -0.91
N GLU A 88 2.81 10.12 -0.19
CA GLU A 88 4.14 9.57 -0.51
C GLU A 88 4.10 8.74 -1.78
N THR A 89 3.06 7.93 -1.97
CA THR A 89 2.88 7.15 -3.20
C THR A 89 2.76 8.06 -4.42
N LEU A 90 1.91 9.10 -4.33
CA LEU A 90 1.72 10.06 -5.44
C LEU A 90 2.96 10.89 -5.70
N ARG A 91 3.69 11.29 -4.66
CA ARG A 91 4.98 11.99 -4.77
C ARG A 91 6.00 11.15 -5.54
N LEU A 92 6.16 9.88 -5.18
CA LEU A 92 7.13 9.00 -5.84
C LEU A 92 6.72 8.63 -7.27
N ILE A 93 5.43 8.39 -7.53
CA ILE A 93 4.93 8.15 -8.90
C ILE A 93 5.27 9.33 -9.81
N GLU A 94 5.03 10.56 -9.36
CA GLU A 94 5.36 11.75 -10.14
C GLU A 94 6.87 11.97 -10.25
N PHE A 95 7.62 11.67 -9.19
CA PHE A 95 9.07 11.86 -9.16
C PHE A 95 9.82 10.96 -10.16
N VAL A 96 9.42 9.70 -10.31
CA VAL A 96 10.09 8.75 -11.22
C VAL A 96 9.50 8.73 -12.63
N LYS A 97 8.52 9.59 -12.91
CA LYS A 97 7.90 9.70 -14.22
C LYS A 97 8.83 10.45 -15.19
N ASP A 98 9.11 9.86 -16.32
CA ASP A 98 9.88 10.53 -17.37
C ASP A 98 9.09 11.68 -18.02
N PRO A 99 9.74 12.74 -18.49
CA PRO A 99 9.08 13.82 -19.21
C PRO A 99 8.26 13.29 -20.39
N GLY A 100 6.99 13.69 -20.47
CA GLY A 100 6.07 13.26 -21.55
C GLY A 100 5.37 11.93 -21.31
N GLU A 101 5.73 11.14 -20.29
CA GLU A 101 4.97 9.95 -19.93
C GLU A 101 3.57 10.30 -19.36
N PRO A 102 2.55 9.46 -19.60
CA PRO A 102 1.23 9.67 -19.01
C PRO A 102 1.30 9.57 -17.49
N ALA A 103 0.47 10.33 -16.78
CA ALA A 103 0.38 10.25 -15.33
C ALA A 103 -0.02 8.84 -14.84
N GLY A 104 -0.74 8.07 -15.65
CA GLY A 104 -1.15 6.71 -15.33
C GLY A 104 -2.30 6.62 -14.32
N LEU A 105 -2.88 7.76 -13.93
CA LEU A 105 -3.94 7.87 -12.93
C LEU A 105 -5.03 8.82 -13.43
N LEU A 106 -6.27 8.36 -13.39
CA LEU A 106 -7.48 9.16 -13.59
C LEU A 106 -7.97 9.65 -12.22
N ARG A 107 -7.85 10.96 -11.98
CA ARG A 107 -8.33 11.58 -10.74
C ARG A 107 -9.81 11.95 -10.85
N LEU A 108 -10.63 11.45 -9.96
CA LEU A 108 -12.06 11.71 -9.89
C LEU A 108 -12.42 12.27 -8.50
N PRO A 109 -13.39 13.19 -8.41
CA PRO A 109 -13.96 13.59 -7.12
C PRO A 109 -14.49 12.39 -6.36
N LEU A 110 -14.53 12.46 -5.02
CA LEU A 110 -15.13 11.41 -4.19
C LEU A 110 -16.51 11.04 -4.73
N GLU A 111 -16.62 9.81 -5.18
CA GLU A 111 -17.88 9.19 -5.57
C GLU A 111 -17.92 7.75 -5.04
N LEU A 112 -19.00 7.40 -4.35
CA LEU A 112 -19.28 6.07 -3.86
C LEU A 112 -20.64 5.65 -4.41
N THR A 113 -20.64 4.65 -5.26
CA THR A 113 -21.85 4.08 -5.87
C THR A 113 -21.97 2.62 -5.48
N ILE A 114 -23.12 2.22 -4.90
CA ILE A 114 -23.54 0.82 -4.74
C ILE A 114 -24.80 0.65 -5.60
N HIS A 115 -24.62 0.06 -6.74
CA HIS A 115 -25.68 -0.03 -7.75
C HIS A 115 -26.72 -1.08 -7.36
N PRO A 116 -28.03 -0.82 -7.57
CA PRO A 116 -28.65 0.48 -7.89
C PRO A 116 -29.00 1.30 -6.64
N ALA A 117 -28.73 0.77 -5.43
CA ALA A 117 -29.33 1.18 -4.16
C ALA A 117 -28.82 2.53 -3.62
N PHE A 118 -27.53 2.84 -3.82
CA PHE A 118 -26.89 3.98 -3.17
C PHE A 118 -25.96 4.75 -4.09
N ARG A 119 -25.96 6.07 -3.99
CA ARG A 119 -24.97 6.93 -4.63
C ARG A 119 -24.67 8.16 -3.80
N LEU A 120 -23.39 8.39 -3.52
CA LEU A 120 -22.86 9.58 -2.88
C LEU A 120 -21.81 10.19 -3.81
N ARG A 121 -21.94 11.50 -4.12
CA ARG A 121 -20.99 12.22 -4.97
C ARG A 121 -20.71 13.59 -4.44
N ALA A 122 -19.43 13.91 -4.25
CA ALA A 122 -18.99 15.22 -3.80
C ALA A 122 -19.07 16.27 -4.92
N ALA A 123 -19.54 17.48 -4.58
CA ALA A 123 -19.44 18.61 -5.47
C ALA A 123 -18.01 19.17 -5.47
N LYS A 124 -17.67 19.96 -6.50
CA LYS A 124 -16.38 20.68 -6.59
C LYS A 124 -16.35 21.89 -5.67
N LEU A 125 -16.53 21.66 -4.38
CA LEU A 125 -16.50 22.69 -3.33
C LEU A 125 -15.24 22.50 -2.47
N PRO A 126 -14.74 23.57 -1.81
CA PRO A 126 -13.63 23.41 -0.87
C PRO A 126 -14.03 22.56 0.33
N ALA A 127 -13.03 21.96 1.02
CA ALA A 127 -13.26 21.24 2.27
C ALA A 127 -13.74 22.22 3.36
N PRO A 128 -14.68 21.83 4.23
CA PRO A 128 -15.38 20.54 4.30
C PRO A 128 -16.71 20.52 3.50
N LEU A 129 -17.04 21.58 2.75
CA LEU A 129 -18.34 21.75 2.06
C LEU A 129 -18.59 20.68 1.00
N HIS A 130 -17.53 20.15 0.37
CA HIS A 130 -17.65 19.05 -0.60
C HIS A 130 -18.24 17.78 0.02
N LEU A 131 -17.84 17.43 1.26
CA LEU A 131 -18.40 16.28 1.99
C LEU A 131 -19.84 16.53 2.43
N LEU A 132 -20.12 17.73 2.90
CA LEU A 132 -21.50 18.12 3.25
C LEU A 132 -22.40 18.02 2.03
N SER A 133 -21.96 18.53 0.88
CA SER A 133 -22.71 18.44 -0.38
C SER A 133 -22.92 16.98 -0.83
N ALA A 134 -21.91 16.12 -0.65
CA ALA A 134 -22.00 14.69 -0.96
C ALA A 134 -23.11 14.03 -0.12
N LEU A 135 -23.10 14.30 1.19
CA LEU A 135 -24.06 13.70 2.11
C LEU A 135 -25.49 14.23 1.88
N LEU A 136 -25.66 15.54 1.66
CA LEU A 136 -26.96 16.13 1.39
C LEU A 136 -27.59 15.59 0.09
N ARG A 137 -26.78 15.28 -0.92
CA ARG A 137 -27.21 14.76 -2.23
C ARG A 137 -27.19 13.25 -2.32
N ALA A 138 -26.81 12.54 -1.25
CA ALA A 138 -26.76 11.09 -1.24
C ALA A 138 -28.13 10.49 -1.57
N ARG A 139 -28.17 9.58 -2.55
CA ARG A 139 -29.35 8.79 -2.88
C ARG A 139 -29.29 7.48 -2.11
N GLY A 140 -30.44 6.92 -1.74
CA GLY A 140 -30.53 5.67 -0.95
C GLY A 140 -30.39 5.86 0.55
N LEU A 141 -30.27 7.10 1.06
CA LEU A 141 -30.32 7.44 2.49
C LEU A 141 -31.47 8.40 2.80
N GLY A 142 -32.19 8.13 3.88
CA GLY A 142 -33.17 9.02 4.45
C GLY A 142 -32.53 10.28 5.07
N PHE A 143 -33.34 11.27 5.41
CA PHE A 143 -32.85 12.52 6.02
C PHE A 143 -32.20 12.24 7.41
N ALA A 144 -32.84 11.40 8.22
CA ALA A 144 -32.30 11.00 9.52
C ALA A 144 -30.95 10.27 9.41
N ASP A 145 -30.77 9.42 8.37
CA ASP A 145 -29.55 8.69 8.10
C ASP A 145 -28.39 9.66 7.78
N ARG A 146 -28.66 10.66 6.94
CA ARG A 146 -27.67 11.69 6.59
C ARG A 146 -27.23 12.51 7.81
N ILE A 147 -28.17 12.82 8.71
CA ILE A 147 -27.86 13.51 9.96
C ILE A 147 -27.01 12.60 10.86
N ALA A 148 -27.34 11.31 10.97
CA ALA A 148 -26.57 10.37 11.77
C ALA A 148 -25.13 10.23 11.26
N ALA A 149 -24.94 10.11 9.94
CA ALA A 149 -23.62 10.09 9.32
C ALA A 149 -22.84 11.40 9.57
N ALA A 150 -23.49 12.57 9.43
CA ALA A 150 -22.88 13.87 9.70
C ALA A 150 -22.45 14.02 11.17
N ARG A 151 -23.29 13.54 12.11
CA ARG A 151 -22.96 13.50 13.55
C ARG A 151 -21.76 12.63 13.84
N PHE A 152 -21.64 11.47 13.20
CA PHE A 152 -20.50 10.58 13.36
C PHE A 152 -19.21 11.25 12.89
N VAL A 153 -19.19 11.87 11.70
CA VAL A 153 -18.02 12.61 11.20
C VAL A 153 -17.68 13.78 12.11
N SER A 154 -18.68 14.53 12.59
CA SER A 154 -18.48 15.64 13.51
C SER A 154 -17.91 15.19 14.86
N TRP A 155 -18.43 14.08 15.40
CA TRP A 155 -17.89 13.47 16.61
C TRP A 155 -16.44 13.01 16.42
N SER A 156 -16.12 12.33 15.30
CA SER A 156 -14.76 11.90 14.98
C SER A 156 -13.78 13.08 14.95
N ARG A 157 -14.18 14.19 14.32
CA ARG A 157 -13.37 15.44 14.28
C ARG A 157 -13.14 16.03 15.66
N ARG A 158 -14.19 16.15 16.51
CA ARG A 158 -14.08 16.69 17.87
C ARG A 158 -13.14 15.86 18.75
N ASN A 159 -13.07 14.56 18.51
CA ASN A 159 -12.15 13.65 19.20
C ASN A 159 -10.83 13.44 18.44
N SER A 160 -10.51 14.31 17.45
CA SER A 160 -9.28 14.22 16.65
C SER A 160 -9.10 12.85 16.01
N PHE A 161 -10.20 12.14 15.68
CA PHE A 161 -10.23 10.77 15.16
C PHE A 161 -9.50 9.76 16.06
N ARG A 162 -9.52 9.98 17.38
CA ARG A 162 -8.88 9.09 18.36
C ARG A 162 -9.91 8.46 19.29
N LEU A 163 -9.62 7.21 19.68
CA LEU A 163 -10.35 6.46 20.68
C LEU A 163 -9.52 6.37 21.96
N ALA A 164 -10.18 6.33 23.12
CA ALA A 164 -9.49 6.07 24.38
C ALA A 164 -8.98 4.62 24.47
N ALA A 165 -9.72 3.68 23.88
CA ALA A 165 -9.33 2.30 23.69
C ALA A 165 -9.83 1.83 22.32
N ASP A 166 -9.02 1.07 21.59
CA ASP A 166 -9.42 0.52 20.31
C ASP A 166 -10.48 -0.56 20.48
N THR A 167 -11.38 -0.64 19.50
CA THR A 167 -12.46 -1.61 19.42
C THR A 167 -12.68 -1.99 17.95
N ASN A 168 -13.63 -2.88 17.66
CA ASN A 168 -13.97 -3.13 16.26
C ASN A 168 -14.93 -2.07 15.69
N VAL A 169 -14.94 -1.93 14.35
CA VAL A 169 -15.72 -0.93 13.61
C VAL A 169 -17.22 -1.11 13.89
N SER A 170 -17.75 -2.34 13.88
CA SER A 170 -19.17 -2.59 14.15
C SER A 170 -19.59 -2.09 15.53
N SER A 171 -18.79 -2.34 16.57
CA SER A 171 -19.02 -1.87 17.93
C SER A 171 -18.97 -0.35 18.01
N LEU A 172 -18.01 0.30 17.33
CA LEU A 172 -17.95 1.76 17.23
C LEU A 172 -19.22 2.32 16.59
N LEU A 173 -19.64 1.80 15.43
CA LEU A 173 -20.83 2.28 14.72
C LEU A 173 -22.10 2.13 15.57
N THR A 174 -22.27 0.99 16.23
CA THR A 174 -23.39 0.73 17.16
C THR A 174 -23.38 1.72 18.33
N SER A 175 -22.23 1.92 18.98
CA SER A 175 -22.08 2.86 20.11
C SER A 175 -22.39 4.31 19.70
N ARG A 176 -22.18 4.64 18.42
CA ARG A 176 -22.48 5.95 17.82
C ARG A 176 -23.85 6.00 17.15
N ARG A 177 -24.70 5.00 17.38
CA ARG A 177 -26.08 4.90 16.90
C ARG A 177 -26.17 5.14 15.39
N GLN A 178 -25.25 4.53 14.62
CA GLN A 178 -25.33 4.62 13.17
C GLN A 178 -26.45 3.71 12.67
N PRO A 179 -27.36 4.24 11.81
CA PRO A 179 -28.44 3.44 11.24
C PRO A 179 -27.89 2.33 10.33
N ASP A 180 -28.65 1.24 10.19
CA ASP A 180 -28.29 0.09 9.36
C ASP A 180 -28.04 0.49 7.90
N ALA A 181 -28.87 1.37 7.33
CA ALA A 181 -28.68 1.86 5.96
C ALA A 181 -27.34 2.60 5.78
N VAL A 182 -26.95 3.44 6.75
CA VAL A 182 -25.64 4.14 6.70
C VAL A 182 -24.49 3.17 6.87
N SER A 183 -24.61 2.24 7.80
CA SER A 183 -23.59 1.20 8.00
C SER A 183 -23.42 0.34 6.74
N ARG A 184 -24.52 -0.11 6.14
CA ARG A 184 -24.58 -0.99 4.98
C ARG A 184 -24.03 -0.35 3.71
N TYR A 185 -24.40 0.90 3.42
CA TYR A 185 -24.06 1.54 2.15
C TYR A 185 -22.84 2.47 2.21
N LEU A 186 -22.43 2.89 3.40
CA LEU A 186 -21.32 3.83 3.55
C LEU A 186 -20.17 3.25 4.37
N TRP A 187 -20.40 2.93 5.66
CA TRP A 187 -19.29 2.62 6.56
C TRP A 187 -18.67 1.23 6.31
N ASN A 188 -19.50 0.20 6.12
CA ASN A 188 -19.01 -1.16 5.89
C ASN A 188 -18.25 -1.28 4.56
N PRO A 189 -18.75 -0.77 3.41
CA PRO A 189 -17.97 -0.76 2.17
C PRO A 189 -16.66 0.00 2.30
N LEU A 190 -16.64 1.15 2.95
CA LEU A 190 -15.41 1.92 3.19
C LEU A 190 -14.42 1.15 4.09
N CYS A 191 -14.92 0.52 5.16
CA CYS A 191 -14.09 -0.29 6.05
C CYS A 191 -13.44 -1.46 5.32
N VAL A 192 -14.23 -2.25 4.59
CA VAL A 192 -13.73 -3.41 3.86
C VAL A 192 -12.77 -2.99 2.75
N SER A 193 -13.09 -1.92 2.01
CA SER A 193 -12.21 -1.42 0.93
C SER A 193 -10.87 -0.90 1.44
N ALA A 194 -10.85 -0.26 2.62
CA ALA A 194 -9.65 0.35 3.16
C ALA A 194 -8.80 -0.63 4.00
N LEU A 195 -9.45 -1.49 4.79
CA LEU A 195 -8.77 -2.36 5.75
C LEU A 195 -8.72 -3.83 5.30
N ASN A 196 -9.45 -4.19 4.26
CA ASN A 196 -9.65 -5.58 3.82
C ASN A 196 -9.97 -6.54 5.00
N THR A 197 -10.70 -6.05 5.98
CA THR A 197 -11.03 -6.77 7.20
C THR A 197 -12.52 -6.53 7.48
N PRO A 198 -13.31 -7.57 7.80
CA PRO A 198 -14.72 -7.41 8.12
C PRO A 198 -14.92 -6.43 9.28
N PRO A 199 -15.96 -5.56 9.25
CA PRO A 199 -16.19 -4.53 10.28
C PRO A 199 -16.28 -5.06 11.71
N ALA A 200 -16.75 -6.30 11.89
CA ALA A 200 -16.80 -6.96 13.19
C ALA A 200 -15.43 -7.34 13.77
N GLN A 201 -14.38 -7.31 12.95
CA GLN A 201 -13.00 -7.63 13.33
C GLN A 201 -12.05 -6.44 13.14
N ALA A 202 -12.39 -5.51 12.24
CA ALA A 202 -11.53 -4.40 11.84
C ALA A 202 -11.35 -3.39 12.97
N SER A 203 -10.11 -2.91 13.17
CA SER A 203 -9.76 -1.86 14.13
C SER A 203 -10.51 -0.56 13.82
N ALA A 204 -11.28 -0.08 14.78
CA ALA A 204 -11.97 1.19 14.70
C ALA A 204 -10.99 2.37 14.71
N GLN A 205 -9.87 2.27 15.44
CA GLN A 205 -8.87 3.31 15.46
C GLN A 205 -8.22 3.47 14.09
N VAL A 206 -7.82 2.37 13.43
CA VAL A 206 -7.22 2.43 12.09
C VAL A 206 -8.26 2.91 11.06
N PHE A 207 -9.52 2.50 11.18
CA PHE A 207 -10.61 3.03 10.35
C PHE A 207 -10.77 4.54 10.51
N LEU A 208 -10.74 5.06 11.74
CA LEU A 208 -10.78 6.51 11.99
C LEU A 208 -9.56 7.24 11.42
N ASN A 209 -8.36 6.63 11.44
CA ASN A 209 -7.18 7.21 10.83
C ASN A 209 -7.35 7.35 9.30
N VAL A 210 -7.93 6.34 8.63
CA VAL A 210 -8.27 6.42 7.20
C VAL A 210 -9.28 7.55 6.94
N LEU A 211 -10.33 7.67 7.75
CA LEU A 211 -11.31 8.75 7.63
C LEU A 211 -10.67 10.12 7.89
N ARG A 212 -9.78 10.24 8.86
CA ARG A 212 -9.03 11.47 9.13
C ARG A 212 -8.28 11.94 7.89
N ASP A 213 -7.50 11.06 7.31
CA ASP A 213 -6.59 11.43 6.21
C ASP A 213 -7.34 11.67 4.90
N SER A 214 -8.45 10.93 4.67
CA SER A 214 -9.26 11.08 3.46
C SER A 214 -10.28 12.24 3.54
N LEU A 215 -10.80 12.54 4.73
CA LEU A 215 -11.95 13.43 4.87
C LEU A 215 -11.68 14.73 5.67
N ASN A 216 -10.57 14.80 6.39
CA ASN A 216 -10.26 15.96 7.27
C ASN A 216 -9.22 16.92 6.67
N GLY A 217 -8.60 16.55 5.57
CA GLY A 217 -7.63 17.38 4.85
C GLY A 217 -8.27 18.27 3.77
N SER A 218 -7.55 18.46 2.69
CA SER A 218 -8.04 19.19 1.51
C SER A 218 -9.11 18.37 0.76
N ARG A 219 -9.88 19.03 -0.12
CA ARG A 219 -10.80 18.32 -1.03
C ARG A 219 -10.08 17.23 -1.84
N ALA A 220 -8.86 17.53 -2.29
CA ALA A 220 -8.07 16.63 -3.12
C ALA A 220 -7.69 15.32 -2.38
N ASP A 221 -7.61 15.33 -1.05
CA ASP A 221 -7.28 14.13 -0.26
C ASP A 221 -8.38 13.07 -0.33
N SER A 222 -9.64 13.48 -0.58
CA SER A 222 -10.77 12.56 -0.77
C SER A 222 -10.96 12.08 -2.20
N ASP A 223 -10.23 12.64 -3.18
CA ASP A 223 -10.36 12.21 -4.57
C ASP A 223 -9.96 10.75 -4.74
N LEU A 224 -10.69 10.05 -5.62
CA LEU A 224 -10.34 8.70 -6.07
C LEU A 224 -9.38 8.80 -7.24
N LEU A 225 -8.31 8.00 -7.22
CA LEU A 225 -7.37 7.90 -8.32
C LEU A 225 -7.40 6.47 -8.86
N LEU A 226 -7.99 6.35 -10.04
CA LEU A 226 -8.13 5.08 -10.74
C LEU A 226 -6.96 4.88 -11.70
N PRO A 227 -6.24 3.76 -11.65
CA PRO A 227 -5.11 3.51 -12.54
C PRO A 227 -5.58 3.31 -13.98
N THR A 228 -4.87 3.96 -14.91
CA THR A 228 -5.02 3.80 -16.37
C THR A 228 -3.87 2.98 -16.96
N LEU A 229 -2.88 2.64 -16.14
CA LEU A 229 -1.79 1.71 -16.40
C LEU A 229 -1.88 0.56 -15.40
N ASP A 230 -1.23 -0.56 -15.71
CA ASP A 230 -1.04 -1.62 -14.72
C ASP A 230 -0.09 -1.16 -13.58
N PHE A 231 -0.20 -1.78 -12.42
CA PHE A 231 0.52 -1.36 -11.22
C PHE A 231 2.04 -1.58 -11.28
N SER A 232 2.54 -2.47 -12.14
CA SER A 232 3.98 -2.59 -12.39
C SER A 232 4.51 -1.38 -13.17
N ALA A 233 3.79 -0.97 -14.21
CA ALA A 233 4.15 0.18 -15.05
C ALA A 233 3.94 1.52 -14.34
N LEU A 234 2.97 1.60 -13.41
CA LEU A 234 2.61 2.85 -12.74
C LEU A 234 3.77 3.43 -11.90
N PHE A 235 4.50 2.58 -11.15
CA PHE A 235 5.59 3.02 -10.28
C PHE A 235 6.80 2.07 -10.31
N PRO A 236 6.72 0.77 -10.02
CA PRO A 236 7.90 -0.08 -9.82
C PRO A 236 8.86 -0.13 -11.00
N GLU A 237 8.36 -0.23 -12.23
CA GLU A 237 9.21 -0.26 -13.44
C GLU A 237 9.86 1.11 -13.73
N ARG A 238 9.14 2.21 -13.47
CA ARG A 238 9.69 3.57 -13.56
C ARG A 238 10.77 3.80 -12.50
N ALA A 239 10.52 3.37 -11.29
CA ALA A 239 11.48 3.41 -10.20
C ALA A 239 12.74 2.58 -10.50
N ALA A 240 12.60 1.42 -11.15
CA ALA A 240 13.74 0.62 -11.57
C ALA A 240 14.60 1.34 -12.61
N ARG A 241 13.98 1.98 -13.62
CA ARG A 241 14.73 2.81 -14.58
C ARG A 241 15.47 3.95 -13.90
N TYR A 242 14.79 4.63 -12.97
CA TYR A 242 15.41 5.70 -12.19
C TYR A 242 16.61 5.20 -11.38
N VAL A 243 16.48 4.11 -10.66
CA VAL A 243 17.55 3.48 -9.86
C VAL A 243 18.76 3.15 -10.76
N GLN A 244 18.52 2.51 -11.90
CA GLN A 244 19.57 2.13 -12.85
C GLN A 244 20.27 3.35 -13.46
N ALA A 245 19.52 4.39 -13.81
CA ALA A 245 20.08 5.63 -14.33
C ALA A 245 20.97 6.39 -13.31
N HIS A 246 20.77 6.10 -12.00
CA HIS A 246 21.57 6.69 -10.91
C HIS A 246 22.60 5.71 -10.33
N GLY A 247 23.07 4.73 -11.13
CA GLY A 247 24.16 3.83 -10.75
C GLY A 247 23.77 2.66 -9.85
N GLY A 248 22.47 2.48 -9.54
CA GLY A 248 21.97 1.31 -8.85
C GLY A 248 21.74 0.11 -9.78
N SER A 249 21.37 -1.03 -9.22
CA SER A 249 21.08 -2.27 -9.94
C SER A 249 19.76 -2.87 -9.52
N VAL A 250 19.01 -3.43 -10.49
CA VAL A 250 17.77 -4.17 -10.24
C VAL A 250 17.88 -5.55 -10.87
N ARG A 251 17.86 -6.60 -10.05
CA ARG A 251 18.07 -7.99 -10.45
C ARG A 251 16.76 -8.76 -10.31
N LEU A 252 16.15 -9.11 -11.41
CA LEU A 252 14.91 -9.89 -11.48
C LEU A 252 15.22 -11.39 -11.58
N GLY A 253 14.32 -12.24 -11.07
CA GLY A 253 14.48 -13.70 -11.05
C GLY A 253 15.54 -14.17 -10.07
N VAL A 254 15.97 -13.35 -9.12
CA VAL A 254 16.99 -13.67 -8.11
C VAL A 254 16.34 -13.80 -6.75
N THR A 255 16.30 -15.03 -6.24
CA THR A 255 15.83 -15.32 -4.89
C THR A 255 16.98 -15.14 -3.89
N VAL A 256 16.71 -14.39 -2.82
CA VAL A 256 17.58 -14.31 -1.65
C VAL A 256 17.04 -15.27 -0.60
N ASP A 257 17.80 -16.31 -0.29
CA ASP A 257 17.38 -17.36 0.65
C ASP A 257 17.82 -17.08 2.09
N ALA A 258 18.85 -16.28 2.28
CA ALA A 258 19.34 -15.88 3.59
C ALA A 258 19.98 -14.50 3.56
N VAL A 259 19.90 -13.80 4.68
CA VAL A 259 20.66 -12.59 4.96
C VAL A 259 21.61 -12.93 6.08
N ARG A 260 22.91 -13.00 5.82
CA ARG A 260 23.90 -13.41 6.80
C ARG A 260 24.83 -12.27 7.14
N HIS A 261 25.03 -12.04 8.43
CA HIS A 261 26.02 -11.07 8.88
C HIS A 261 27.43 -11.62 8.63
N LYS A 262 28.31 -10.83 8.02
CA LYS A 262 29.69 -11.21 7.73
C LYS A 262 30.63 -10.02 7.82
N GLY A 263 31.47 -10.01 8.85
CA GLY A 263 32.29 -8.83 9.18
C GLY A 263 31.41 -7.65 9.57
N ASN A 264 31.60 -6.49 8.92
CA ASN A 264 30.83 -5.26 9.17
C ASN A 264 29.63 -5.09 8.23
N GLY A 265 29.07 -6.17 7.67
CA GLY A 265 27.98 -6.07 6.70
C GLY A 265 27.26 -7.40 6.48
N PHE A 266 26.61 -7.51 5.32
CA PHE A 266 25.74 -8.63 4.98
C PHE A 266 26.17 -9.31 3.69
N GLU A 267 26.06 -10.63 3.67
CA GLU A 267 26.18 -11.48 2.50
C GLU A 267 24.81 -12.11 2.23
N LEU A 268 24.30 -12.00 1.00
CA LEU A 268 22.93 -12.34 0.64
C LEU A 268 22.79 -13.48 -0.33
N THR A 269 23.83 -13.73 -1.16
CA THR A 269 23.81 -14.69 -2.26
C THR A 269 25.06 -15.54 -2.24
N SER A 270 25.03 -16.67 -2.94
CA SER A 270 26.15 -17.61 -3.02
C SER A 270 27.38 -17.07 -3.75
N ASP A 271 27.25 -15.95 -4.47
CA ASP A 271 28.38 -15.29 -5.18
C ASP A 271 29.27 -14.46 -4.24
N GLY A 272 28.91 -14.36 -2.96
CA GLY A 272 29.69 -13.66 -1.94
C GLY A 272 29.63 -12.15 -2.01
N GLU A 273 28.69 -11.58 -2.74
CA GLU A 273 28.51 -10.12 -2.80
C GLU A 273 28.15 -9.54 -1.43
N ARG A 274 28.83 -8.48 -1.03
CA ARG A 274 28.71 -7.86 0.30
C ARG A 274 28.06 -6.50 0.25
N PHE A 275 27.23 -6.23 1.24
CA PHE A 275 26.53 -4.98 1.47
C PHE A 275 26.78 -4.50 2.90
N THR A 276 26.84 -3.19 3.08
CA THR A 276 26.94 -2.60 4.41
C THR A 276 25.59 -2.64 5.14
N HIS A 277 24.50 -2.50 4.39
CA HIS A 277 23.13 -2.48 4.92
C HIS A 277 22.21 -3.34 4.07
N ALA A 278 21.15 -3.86 4.70
CA ALA A 278 20.11 -4.63 4.04
C ALA A 278 18.71 -4.15 4.45
N ILE A 279 17.81 -3.99 3.47
CA ILE A 279 16.39 -3.69 3.68
C ILE A 279 15.58 -4.89 3.22
N LEU A 280 14.89 -5.57 4.15
CA LEU A 280 13.96 -6.64 3.84
C LEU A 280 12.60 -6.05 3.47
N ALA A 281 12.31 -5.98 2.17
CA ALA A 281 11.06 -5.50 1.62
C ALA A 281 10.17 -6.64 1.09
N VAL A 282 10.26 -7.80 1.70
CA VAL A 282 9.49 -9.00 1.37
C VAL A 282 8.15 -9.04 2.10
N ALA A 283 7.24 -9.90 1.63
CA ALA A 283 5.99 -10.15 2.34
C ALA A 283 6.25 -10.71 3.75
N PRO A 284 5.43 -10.38 4.77
CA PRO A 284 5.70 -10.73 6.16
C PRO A 284 5.91 -12.23 6.38
N HIS A 285 5.12 -13.10 5.74
CA HIS A 285 5.28 -14.57 5.83
C HIS A 285 6.61 -15.11 5.23
N ARG A 286 7.39 -14.29 4.56
CA ARG A 286 8.73 -14.61 4.05
C ARG A 286 9.83 -14.08 4.96
N ALA A 287 9.54 -13.04 5.74
CA ALA A 287 10.53 -12.37 6.58
C ALA A 287 11.11 -13.31 7.64
N GLY A 288 10.27 -14.15 8.29
CA GLY A 288 10.72 -15.09 9.32
C GLY A 288 11.84 -16.01 8.87
N ALA A 289 11.74 -16.59 7.68
CA ALA A 289 12.79 -17.48 7.14
C ALA A 289 14.12 -16.74 6.90
N LEU A 290 14.08 -15.50 6.42
CA LEU A 290 15.28 -14.69 6.17
C LEU A 290 15.93 -14.20 7.47
N LEU A 291 15.16 -14.06 8.55
CA LEU A 291 15.58 -13.58 9.86
C LEU A 291 15.93 -14.69 10.85
N ALA A 292 15.67 -15.96 10.52
CA ALA A 292 15.79 -17.11 11.43
C ALA A 292 17.21 -17.33 12.01
N HIS A 293 18.22 -16.76 11.37
CA HIS A 293 19.61 -16.86 11.83
C HIS A 293 19.98 -15.89 12.97
N TYR A 294 19.08 -14.94 13.28
CA TYR A 294 19.31 -13.91 14.28
C TYR A 294 18.50 -14.20 15.53
N ALA A 295 19.12 -14.72 16.59
CA ALA A 295 18.43 -15.02 17.84
C ALA A 295 17.78 -13.77 18.47
N GLU A 296 18.42 -12.62 18.35
CA GLU A 296 17.94 -11.33 18.83
C GLU A 296 16.68 -10.83 18.10
N LEU A 297 16.35 -11.36 16.92
CA LEU A 297 15.14 -11.04 16.17
C LEU A 297 13.98 -12.01 16.42
N ALA A 298 14.17 -13.04 17.26
CA ALA A 298 13.12 -14.01 17.57
C ALA A 298 11.81 -13.37 18.05
N PRO A 299 11.78 -12.34 18.92
CA PRO A 299 10.53 -11.67 19.30
C PRO A 299 9.84 -10.97 18.12
N MET A 300 10.59 -10.38 17.21
CA MET A 300 10.08 -9.74 16.00
C MET A 300 9.48 -10.77 15.03
N VAL A 301 10.15 -11.89 14.84
CA VAL A 301 9.67 -13.01 14.02
C VAL A 301 8.36 -13.57 14.59
N GLN A 302 8.31 -13.81 15.91
CA GLN A 302 7.08 -14.25 16.57
C GLN A 302 5.91 -13.28 16.37
N MET A 303 6.17 -11.98 16.45
CA MET A 303 5.14 -10.96 16.18
C MET A 303 4.62 -11.03 14.73
N ILE A 304 5.51 -11.22 13.76
CA ILE A 304 5.15 -11.36 12.34
C ILE A 304 4.37 -12.65 12.08
N ASP A 305 4.75 -13.75 12.71
CA ASP A 305 4.12 -15.06 12.54
C ASP A 305 2.71 -15.13 13.12
N GLN A 306 2.34 -14.20 14.03
CA GLN A 306 0.98 -14.08 14.55
C GLN A 306 0.02 -13.41 13.57
N PHE A 307 0.47 -12.88 12.44
CA PHE A 307 -0.41 -12.22 11.49
C PHE A 307 -1.41 -13.20 10.87
N VAL A 308 -2.68 -12.91 11.08
CA VAL A 308 -3.78 -13.54 10.34
C VAL A 308 -3.97 -12.76 9.04
N TYR A 309 -4.20 -13.47 7.94
CA TYR A 309 -4.30 -12.85 6.63
C TYR A 309 -5.73 -12.85 6.09
N GLN A 310 -6.04 -11.82 5.32
CA GLN A 310 -7.26 -11.71 4.54
C GLN A 310 -6.95 -11.86 3.04
N PRO A 311 -7.75 -12.62 2.31
CA PRO A 311 -7.59 -12.77 0.87
C PRO A 311 -8.21 -11.59 0.10
N ILE A 312 -7.77 -11.43 -1.15
CA ILE A 312 -8.47 -10.65 -2.18
C ILE A 312 -8.53 -11.51 -3.43
N TYR A 313 -9.71 -11.58 -4.02
CA TYR A 313 -9.94 -12.23 -5.31
C TYR A 313 -10.26 -11.18 -6.36
N SER A 314 -9.59 -11.28 -7.51
CA SER A 314 -9.89 -10.50 -8.70
C SER A 314 -10.46 -11.44 -9.74
N VAL A 315 -11.71 -11.23 -10.13
CA VAL A 315 -12.39 -11.97 -11.19
C VAL A 315 -12.48 -11.10 -12.43
N TYR A 316 -11.86 -11.53 -13.51
CA TYR A 316 -11.89 -10.85 -14.80
C TYR A 316 -12.82 -11.61 -15.74
N LEU A 317 -13.74 -10.88 -16.37
CA LEU A 317 -14.72 -11.41 -17.32
C LEU A 317 -14.63 -10.60 -18.61
N GLN A 318 -14.29 -11.25 -19.72
CA GLN A 318 -14.21 -10.61 -21.02
C GLN A 318 -15.51 -10.80 -21.78
N TYR A 319 -16.21 -9.74 -22.00
CA TYR A 319 -17.43 -9.67 -22.81
C TYR A 319 -17.14 -9.20 -24.24
N ALA A 320 -18.18 -8.97 -25.02
CA ALA A 320 -18.09 -8.30 -26.32
C ALA A 320 -17.52 -6.88 -26.16
N ARG A 321 -16.79 -6.38 -27.18
CA ARG A 321 -16.06 -5.10 -27.09
C ARG A 321 -16.94 -3.90 -26.75
N GLU A 322 -18.17 -3.92 -27.18
CA GLU A 322 -19.18 -2.87 -26.95
C GLU A 322 -19.74 -2.86 -25.53
N THR A 323 -19.53 -3.93 -24.76
CA THR A 323 -20.03 -4.02 -23.39
C THR A 323 -19.44 -2.93 -22.51
N ARG A 324 -20.31 -2.17 -21.83
CA ARG A 324 -19.94 -1.10 -20.90
C ARG A 324 -20.82 -1.14 -19.66
N LEU A 325 -20.22 -0.86 -18.52
CA LEU A 325 -20.97 -0.58 -17.29
C LEU A 325 -21.42 0.89 -17.25
N PRO A 326 -22.49 1.22 -16.50
CA PRO A 326 -22.95 2.62 -16.35
C PRO A 326 -21.97 3.51 -15.56
N PHE A 327 -20.87 2.97 -15.11
CA PHE A 327 -19.83 3.63 -14.33
C PHE A 327 -18.44 3.02 -14.62
N ARG A 328 -17.39 3.78 -14.38
CA ARG A 328 -16.00 3.29 -14.46
C ARG A 328 -15.66 2.34 -13.31
N MET A 329 -16.18 2.66 -12.11
CA MET A 329 -16.06 1.87 -10.91
C MET A 329 -17.35 2.02 -10.10
N GLY A 330 -17.84 0.92 -9.54
CA GLY A 330 -18.99 0.90 -8.64
C GLY A 330 -19.06 -0.39 -7.84
N GLY A 331 -19.79 -0.36 -6.74
CA GLY A 331 -20.07 -1.54 -5.93
C GLY A 331 -21.40 -2.17 -6.28
N LEU A 332 -21.56 -3.43 -5.92
CA LEU A 332 -22.83 -4.14 -5.88
C LEU A 332 -23.11 -4.60 -4.45
N GLU A 333 -24.38 -4.82 -4.18
CA GLU A 333 -24.83 -5.48 -2.98
C GLU A 333 -25.30 -6.89 -3.32
N THR A 334 -24.32 -7.77 -3.54
CA THR A 334 -24.53 -9.16 -3.90
C THR A 334 -23.72 -10.07 -2.98
N ARG A 335 -23.80 -11.37 -3.17
CA ARG A 335 -23.11 -12.35 -2.35
C ARG A 335 -21.59 -12.35 -2.56
N TYR A 336 -21.14 -12.13 -3.81
CA TYR A 336 -19.75 -12.23 -4.20
C TYR A 336 -19.21 -10.94 -4.80
N ALA A 337 -19.86 -10.38 -5.83
CA ALA A 337 -19.36 -9.21 -6.54
C ALA A 337 -19.47 -7.94 -5.68
N GLN A 338 -18.33 -7.48 -5.12
CA GLN A 338 -18.32 -6.30 -4.25
C GLN A 338 -18.01 -5.03 -5.02
N TRP A 339 -16.91 -5.01 -5.79
CA TRP A 339 -16.48 -3.85 -6.57
C TRP A 339 -16.24 -4.22 -8.01
N LEU A 340 -16.76 -3.43 -8.92
CA LEU A 340 -16.67 -3.60 -10.37
C LEU A 340 -15.85 -2.48 -10.98
N PHE A 341 -15.03 -2.85 -11.98
CA PHE A 341 -14.21 -1.95 -12.77
C PHE A 341 -14.44 -2.19 -14.25
N ASP A 342 -14.92 -1.20 -14.97
CA ASP A 342 -14.99 -1.23 -16.43
C ASP A 342 -13.61 -0.87 -17.00
N ARG A 343 -12.85 -1.88 -17.36
CA ARG A 343 -11.48 -1.74 -17.87
C ARG A 343 -11.42 -1.05 -19.23
N GLY A 344 -12.50 -1.16 -20.02
CA GLY A 344 -12.64 -0.42 -21.27
C GLY A 344 -12.64 1.09 -21.04
N GLN A 345 -13.45 1.55 -20.08
CA GLN A 345 -13.54 2.97 -19.72
C GLN A 345 -12.32 3.50 -18.95
N LEU A 346 -11.54 2.62 -18.31
CA LEU A 346 -10.39 3.00 -17.51
C LEU A 346 -9.08 2.99 -18.29
N CYS A 347 -8.80 1.95 -19.02
CA CYS A 347 -7.51 1.69 -19.66
C CYS A 347 -7.59 1.13 -21.07
N GLY A 348 -8.74 1.25 -21.74
CA GLY A 348 -8.92 0.85 -23.14
C GLY A 348 -9.01 -0.66 -23.37
N GLN A 349 -9.20 -1.46 -22.33
CA GLN A 349 -9.44 -2.91 -22.44
C GLN A 349 -10.95 -3.19 -22.67
N ASP A 350 -11.40 -2.92 -23.88
CA ASP A 350 -12.82 -2.94 -24.25
C ASP A 350 -13.51 -4.27 -23.94
N GLY A 351 -14.67 -4.19 -23.25
CA GLY A 351 -15.47 -5.33 -22.82
C GLY A 351 -14.91 -6.12 -21.65
N LEU A 352 -13.75 -5.74 -21.11
CA LEU A 352 -13.18 -6.39 -19.92
C LEU A 352 -13.74 -5.77 -18.64
N ILE A 353 -14.42 -6.57 -17.84
CA ILE A 353 -14.92 -6.20 -16.52
C ILE A 353 -14.07 -6.91 -15.47
N GLY A 354 -13.50 -6.14 -14.53
CA GLY A 354 -12.83 -6.66 -13.38
C GLY A 354 -13.71 -6.55 -12.12
N VAL A 355 -13.75 -7.61 -11.33
CA VAL A 355 -14.53 -7.67 -10.09
C VAL A 355 -13.60 -7.99 -8.94
N VAL A 356 -13.70 -7.23 -7.84
CA VAL A 356 -12.92 -7.45 -6.62
C VAL A 356 -13.84 -8.02 -5.54
N ILE A 357 -13.34 -9.05 -4.87
CA ILE A 357 -13.95 -9.65 -3.67
C ILE A 357 -12.92 -9.57 -2.56
N SER A 358 -13.21 -8.76 -1.55
CA SER A 358 -12.34 -8.46 -0.43
C SER A 358 -12.71 -9.26 0.81
N ALA A 359 -11.73 -9.52 1.66
CA ALA A 359 -11.83 -10.24 2.92
C ALA A 359 -12.26 -11.71 2.76
N SER A 360 -12.25 -12.47 3.85
CA SER A 360 -12.71 -13.86 3.87
C SER A 360 -14.21 -13.95 3.74
N GLY A 361 -14.70 -14.98 3.02
CA GLY A 361 -16.13 -15.17 2.80
C GLY A 361 -16.45 -16.47 2.06
N ALA A 362 -17.74 -16.64 1.70
CA ALA A 362 -18.26 -17.85 1.07
C ALA A 362 -17.60 -18.19 -0.29
N HIS A 363 -17.04 -17.20 -0.98
CA HIS A 363 -16.32 -17.37 -2.25
C HIS A 363 -15.10 -18.30 -2.14
N GLN A 364 -14.49 -18.43 -0.96
CA GLN A 364 -13.32 -19.28 -0.74
C GLN A 364 -13.64 -20.78 -0.83
N GLY A 365 -14.91 -21.15 -0.70
CA GLY A 365 -15.40 -22.54 -0.87
C GLY A 365 -15.66 -22.93 -2.32
N LEU A 366 -15.54 -22.00 -3.27
CA LEU A 366 -15.72 -22.26 -4.70
C LEU A 366 -14.38 -22.41 -5.40
N ASP A 367 -14.31 -23.30 -6.38
CA ASP A 367 -13.22 -23.26 -7.35
C ASP A 367 -13.33 -22.01 -8.24
N HIS A 368 -12.30 -21.75 -9.03
CA HIS A 368 -12.22 -20.53 -9.84
C HIS A 368 -13.31 -20.43 -10.90
N ASP A 369 -13.67 -21.54 -11.54
CA ASP A 369 -14.68 -21.56 -12.60
C ASP A 369 -16.09 -21.37 -12.02
N ASN A 370 -16.39 -22.02 -10.91
CA ASN A 370 -17.65 -21.84 -10.19
C ASN A 370 -17.78 -20.42 -9.65
N LEU A 371 -16.70 -19.83 -9.13
CA LEU A 371 -16.70 -18.44 -8.66
C LEU A 371 -16.95 -17.47 -9.83
N ALA A 372 -16.27 -17.65 -10.96
CA ALA A 372 -16.47 -16.79 -12.12
C ALA A 372 -17.91 -16.87 -12.66
N ARG A 373 -18.51 -18.08 -12.72
CA ARG A 373 -19.91 -18.26 -13.12
C ARG A 373 -20.88 -17.61 -12.13
N ALA A 374 -20.64 -17.74 -10.82
CA ALA A 374 -21.47 -17.12 -9.80
C ALA A 374 -21.42 -15.59 -9.89
N VAL A 375 -20.23 -15.02 -10.06
CA VAL A 375 -20.05 -13.59 -10.27
C VAL A 375 -20.74 -13.13 -11.56
N HIS A 376 -20.61 -13.86 -12.66
CA HIS A 376 -21.30 -13.56 -13.91
C HIS A 376 -22.82 -13.53 -13.72
N ALA A 377 -23.40 -14.51 -13.04
CA ALA A 377 -24.85 -14.56 -12.76
C ALA A 377 -25.31 -13.30 -11.98
N GLU A 378 -24.58 -12.89 -10.95
CA GLU A 378 -24.88 -11.66 -10.21
C GLU A 378 -24.77 -10.39 -11.09
N LEU A 379 -23.82 -10.37 -12.03
CA LEU A 379 -23.72 -9.26 -12.99
C LEU A 379 -24.92 -9.22 -13.94
N VAL A 380 -25.37 -10.35 -14.48
CA VAL A 380 -26.55 -10.43 -15.36
C VAL A 380 -27.82 -9.96 -14.66
N GLU A 381 -28.00 -10.32 -13.38
CA GLU A 381 -29.13 -9.87 -12.56
C GLU A 381 -29.16 -8.34 -12.40
N ASN A 382 -27.98 -7.71 -12.27
CA ASN A 382 -27.86 -6.27 -12.04
C ASN A 382 -27.75 -5.44 -13.33
N PHE A 383 -27.31 -6.06 -14.43
CA PHE A 383 -27.13 -5.42 -15.74
C PHE A 383 -27.77 -6.27 -16.82
N PRO A 384 -29.11 -6.18 -16.99
CA PRO A 384 -29.83 -6.91 -18.04
C PRO A 384 -29.24 -6.59 -19.42
N GLY A 385 -29.03 -7.63 -20.23
CA GLY A 385 -28.43 -7.50 -21.56
C GLY A 385 -26.90 -7.73 -21.58
N LEU A 386 -26.27 -8.00 -20.46
CA LEU A 386 -24.90 -8.48 -20.41
C LEU A 386 -24.86 -9.89 -21.02
N GLY A 387 -24.18 -10.06 -22.15
CA GLY A 387 -24.05 -11.38 -22.82
C GLY A 387 -23.10 -12.31 -22.03
N GLU A 388 -22.87 -13.50 -22.59
CA GLU A 388 -21.92 -14.45 -22.01
C GLU A 388 -20.48 -13.95 -22.14
N PRO A 389 -19.62 -14.17 -21.11
CA PRO A 389 -18.20 -13.84 -21.21
C PRO A 389 -17.49 -14.81 -22.15
N ARG A 390 -16.64 -14.29 -23.03
CA ARG A 390 -15.82 -15.07 -23.96
C ARG A 390 -14.75 -15.89 -23.25
N TRP A 391 -14.21 -15.34 -22.16
CA TRP A 391 -13.29 -16.00 -21.23
C TRP A 391 -13.38 -15.34 -19.85
N HIS A 392 -12.90 -16.04 -18.86
CA HIS A 392 -12.73 -15.50 -17.51
C HIS A 392 -11.37 -15.87 -16.92
N ARG A 393 -10.95 -15.08 -15.94
CA ARG A 393 -9.76 -15.38 -15.13
C ARG A 393 -9.99 -14.98 -13.68
N VAL A 394 -9.71 -15.89 -12.76
CA VAL A 394 -9.70 -15.61 -11.32
C VAL A 394 -8.27 -15.59 -10.82
N ILE A 395 -7.89 -14.52 -10.14
CA ILE A 395 -6.61 -14.37 -9.47
C ILE A 395 -6.90 -14.25 -7.98
N ALA A 396 -6.41 -15.21 -7.19
CA ALA A 396 -6.62 -15.27 -5.76
C ALA A 396 -5.32 -14.98 -5.00
N GLU A 397 -5.21 -13.81 -4.39
CA GLU A 397 -4.13 -13.51 -3.45
C GLU A 397 -4.59 -13.86 -2.04
N LYS A 398 -4.23 -15.06 -1.58
CA LYS A 398 -4.70 -15.60 -0.29
C LYS A 398 -4.14 -14.85 0.93
N ARG A 399 -3.01 -14.17 0.78
CA ARG A 399 -2.34 -13.37 1.82
C ARG A 399 -2.19 -11.92 1.35
N ALA A 400 -3.32 -11.36 0.87
CA ALA A 400 -3.34 -10.02 0.30
C ALA A 400 -2.96 -8.95 1.32
N THR A 401 -3.56 -9.03 2.52
CA THR A 401 -3.30 -8.11 3.64
C THR A 401 -3.24 -8.90 4.94
N PHE A 402 -2.61 -8.34 5.97
CA PHE A 402 -2.88 -8.80 7.34
C PHE A 402 -4.27 -8.33 7.78
N SER A 403 -4.93 -9.08 8.68
CA SER A 403 -6.18 -8.66 9.32
C SER A 403 -5.90 -7.48 10.24
N CYS A 404 -6.49 -6.34 9.94
CA CYS A 404 -6.29 -5.11 10.70
C CYS A 404 -7.21 -5.08 11.93
N THR A 405 -6.86 -5.86 12.96
CA THR A 405 -7.66 -6.02 14.19
C THR A 405 -7.26 -5.03 15.28
N PRO A 406 -8.14 -4.75 16.26
CA PRO A 406 -7.78 -3.95 17.43
C PRO A 406 -6.56 -4.52 18.16
N GLY A 407 -5.65 -3.63 18.58
CA GLY A 407 -4.47 -4.02 19.34
C GLY A 407 -3.39 -4.79 18.57
N LEU A 408 -3.48 -4.88 17.25
CA LEU A 408 -2.47 -5.56 16.43
C LEU A 408 -1.09 -4.89 16.59
N LEU A 409 -0.12 -5.64 17.12
CA LEU A 409 1.27 -5.22 17.19
C LEU A 409 1.95 -5.47 15.85
N ARG A 410 2.79 -4.52 15.43
CA ARG A 410 3.54 -4.58 14.18
C ARG A 410 5.00 -4.18 14.41
N PRO A 411 5.98 -4.84 13.76
CA PRO A 411 7.39 -4.55 13.95
C PRO A 411 7.76 -3.17 13.42
N ASP A 412 8.73 -2.51 14.05
CA ASP A 412 9.34 -1.30 13.49
C ASP A 412 10.15 -1.58 12.22
N ASN A 413 10.49 -0.52 11.48
CA ASN A 413 11.44 -0.61 10.37
C ASN A 413 12.87 -0.95 10.85
N ALA A 414 13.30 -0.39 11.98
CA ALA A 414 14.58 -0.72 12.57
C ALA A 414 14.51 -2.09 13.26
N THR A 415 15.60 -2.86 13.14
CA THR A 415 15.74 -4.13 13.84
C THR A 415 16.81 -4.03 14.94
N ALA A 416 16.90 -5.05 15.78
CA ALA A 416 17.99 -5.15 16.77
C ALA A 416 19.35 -5.43 16.12
N VAL A 417 19.41 -5.82 14.86
CA VAL A 417 20.63 -6.04 14.09
C VAL A 417 21.02 -4.75 13.38
N ALA A 418 22.15 -4.17 13.75
CA ALA A 418 22.64 -2.95 13.12
C ALA A 418 22.80 -3.11 11.60
N GLY A 419 22.31 -2.12 10.83
CA GLY A 419 22.35 -2.16 9.37
C GLY A 419 21.26 -3.02 8.69
N LEU A 420 20.38 -3.70 9.46
CA LEU A 420 19.29 -4.50 8.94
C LEU A 420 17.95 -3.83 9.25
N TYR A 421 17.14 -3.63 8.20
CA TYR A 421 15.84 -2.92 8.30
C TYR A 421 14.73 -3.72 7.63
N LEU A 422 13.49 -3.49 8.08
CA LEU A 422 12.28 -4.00 7.45
C LEU A 422 11.59 -2.89 6.64
N ALA A 423 10.98 -3.26 5.53
CA ALA A 423 10.08 -2.38 4.78
C ALA A 423 8.87 -3.15 4.27
N GLY A 424 7.69 -2.57 4.44
CA GLY A 424 6.44 -3.19 3.99
C GLY A 424 5.23 -2.55 4.67
N ASP A 425 4.07 -2.83 4.12
CA ASP A 425 2.79 -2.39 4.68
C ASP A 425 2.52 -2.92 6.10
N TYR A 426 3.23 -3.98 6.49
CA TYR A 426 3.10 -4.65 7.80
C TYR A 426 3.95 -4.03 8.92
N THR A 427 4.83 -3.07 8.62
CA THR A 427 5.59 -2.38 9.66
C THR A 427 4.71 -1.40 10.46
N ALA A 428 5.15 -1.01 11.64
CA ALA A 428 4.40 -0.13 12.55
C ALA A 428 4.03 1.20 11.88
N SER A 429 2.75 1.47 11.80
CA SER A 429 2.20 2.72 11.27
C SER A 429 0.73 2.91 11.66
N ASP A 430 0.19 4.11 11.44
CA ASP A 430 -1.23 4.45 11.63
C ASP A 430 -2.14 3.89 10.49
N TYR A 431 -1.55 3.30 9.45
CA TYR A 431 -2.25 2.86 8.24
C TYR A 431 -2.55 1.36 8.25
N PRO A 432 -3.62 0.94 7.56
CA PRO A 432 -3.84 -0.48 7.25
C PRO A 432 -2.86 -0.97 6.17
N ALA A 433 -2.98 -2.22 5.75
CA ALA A 433 -2.17 -2.80 4.67
C ALA A 433 -2.50 -2.18 3.32
N THR A 434 -1.90 -1.05 2.99
CA THR A 434 -2.12 -0.30 1.75
C THR A 434 -0.82 -0.04 1.00
N ILE A 435 -0.93 0.36 -0.27
CA ILE A 435 0.22 0.81 -1.07
C ILE A 435 0.91 2.00 -0.40
N GLU A 436 0.13 2.96 0.14
CA GLU A 436 0.69 4.10 0.86
C GLU A 436 1.50 3.69 2.09
N SER A 437 0.98 2.73 2.87
CA SER A 437 1.71 2.18 4.03
C SER A 437 3.02 1.53 3.60
N ALA A 438 3.00 0.75 2.52
CA ALA A 438 4.19 0.11 1.97
C ALA A 438 5.24 1.14 1.51
N VAL A 439 4.82 2.14 0.75
CA VAL A 439 5.70 3.21 0.26
C VAL A 439 6.29 4.02 1.41
N ARG A 440 5.48 4.45 2.37
CA ARG A 440 5.96 5.18 3.57
C ARG A 440 6.98 4.37 4.37
N SER A 441 6.71 3.08 4.53
CA SER A 441 7.64 2.17 5.19
C SER A 441 8.98 2.07 4.44
N GLY A 442 8.93 1.98 3.11
CA GLY A 442 10.13 1.97 2.28
C GLY A 442 10.94 3.26 2.38
N VAL A 443 10.29 4.41 2.31
CA VAL A 443 10.92 5.73 2.50
C VAL A 443 11.56 5.84 3.90
N ARG A 444 10.84 5.38 4.95
CA ARG A 444 11.38 5.38 6.31
C ARG A 444 12.60 4.48 6.45
N ALA A 445 12.59 3.28 5.87
CA ALA A 445 13.74 2.37 5.90
C ALA A 445 14.97 2.99 5.20
N ALA A 446 14.80 3.63 4.05
CA ALA A 446 15.89 4.35 3.37
C ALA A 446 16.45 5.49 4.22
N ASN A 447 15.59 6.28 4.86
CA ASN A 447 16.01 7.36 5.74
C ASN A 447 16.81 6.84 6.95
N LEU A 448 16.40 5.71 7.55
CA LEU A 448 17.14 5.09 8.65
C LEU A 448 18.52 4.61 8.22
N VAL A 449 18.66 4.05 7.01
CA VAL A 449 19.98 3.71 6.44
C VAL A 449 20.86 4.95 6.35
N MET A 450 20.36 6.06 5.80
CA MET A 450 21.13 7.29 5.60
C MET A 450 21.49 8.02 6.89
N GLN A 451 20.70 7.85 7.95
CA GLN A 451 20.97 8.45 9.27
C GLN A 451 22.00 7.67 10.09
N ASN A 452 22.15 6.37 9.84
CA ASN A 452 23.02 5.47 10.59
C ASN A 452 24.26 5.02 9.79
N ALA A 453 24.54 5.69 8.67
CA ALA A 453 25.64 5.41 7.75
C ALA A 453 26.94 6.16 8.11
#